data_f9c42c6e65ee4b91144d90a2f638a8d1
#
_entry.id   f9c42c6e65ee4b91144d90a2f638a8d1
#
_cell.length_a   1.000
_cell.length_b   1.000
_cell.length_c   1.000
_cell.angle_alpha   90.00
_cell.angle_beta   90.00
_cell.angle_gamma   90.00
#
_symmetry.space_group_name_H-M   'P 1'
#
loop_
_entity.id
_entity.type
_entity.pdbx_description
1 polymer ?
#
loop_
_entity_poly.entity_id
_entity_poly.type
_entity_poly.pdbx_seq_one_letter_code
_entity_poly.pdbx_strand_id
1 'polypeptide(L)'
;SEWLQSLAALSPDAVVATGDFLSHVEGISSALEALNPLMDFPGVFVLGSNDYYAPKPINPIRYFSGPSQITPSRPMLDWEPLVAGMTAHGWHDLTNAQVDWKVAGRLISVKGVDDPHISRDDYAGITRSFNAAADLALGVVHAPYLRVLDAMAADNAQLILAGHTHGGQLRVPGYGALVTNCDLDPKQARGLSHHRSCALHVSAGLGCSRYAPFRFACPPEATLITLTPRSSHLE
;
A
#
# COMPACT_ATOMS: atom_id res chain seq x y z
N SER A 1 16.04 8.04 -6.89
CA SER A 1 16.64 7.08 -7.83
C SER A 1 16.12 7.35 -9.25
N GLU A 2 16.90 7.03 -10.29
CA GLU A 2 16.52 7.19 -11.71
C GLU A 2 15.18 6.54 -12.03
N TRP A 3 14.87 5.43 -11.38
CA TRP A 3 13.62 4.71 -11.57
C TRP A 3 12.39 5.51 -11.07
N LEU A 4 12.46 6.15 -9.91
CA LEU A 4 11.37 7.02 -9.40
C LEU A 4 11.23 8.30 -10.25
N GLN A 5 12.33 8.81 -10.80
CA GLN A 5 12.28 9.90 -11.77
C GLN A 5 11.53 9.48 -13.05
N SER A 6 11.72 8.24 -13.52
CA SER A 6 10.99 7.74 -14.68
C SER A 6 9.48 7.59 -14.43
N LEU A 7 9.08 7.33 -13.17
CA LEU A 7 7.65 7.33 -12.81
C LEU A 7 7.05 8.75 -12.83
N ALA A 8 7.79 9.75 -12.34
CA ALA A 8 7.35 11.14 -12.41
C ALA A 8 7.17 11.62 -13.86
N ALA A 9 7.99 11.12 -14.79
CA ALA A 9 7.86 11.42 -16.22
C ALA A 9 6.54 10.89 -16.85
N LEU A 10 5.83 9.98 -16.19
CA LEU A 10 4.49 9.54 -16.59
C LEU A 10 3.42 10.60 -16.31
N SER A 11 3.76 11.66 -15.56
CA SER A 11 2.87 12.77 -15.19
C SER A 11 1.53 12.27 -14.62
N PRO A 12 1.53 11.47 -13.53
CA PRO A 12 0.29 10.99 -12.94
C PRO A 12 -0.52 12.16 -12.34
N ASP A 13 -1.84 12.08 -12.36
CA ASP A 13 -2.70 13.06 -11.68
C ASP A 13 -2.56 12.97 -10.15
N ALA A 14 -2.20 11.79 -9.64
CA ALA A 14 -2.04 11.52 -8.21
C ALA A 14 -1.12 10.33 -7.93
N VAL A 15 -0.61 10.26 -6.71
CA VAL A 15 0.23 9.16 -6.22
C VAL A 15 -0.42 8.53 -4.98
N VAL A 16 -0.49 7.20 -4.95
CA VAL A 16 -0.87 6.44 -3.75
C VAL A 16 0.30 5.57 -3.33
N ALA A 17 0.80 5.79 -2.12
CA ALA A 17 1.91 5.04 -1.57
C ALA A 17 1.44 4.14 -0.40
N THR A 18 1.66 2.85 -0.53
CA THR A 18 1.07 1.83 0.34
C THR A 18 1.99 1.34 1.46
N GLY A 19 2.99 2.15 1.86
CA GLY A 19 3.83 1.89 3.04
C GLY A 19 5.10 1.09 2.77
N ASP A 20 5.83 0.79 3.86
CA ASP A 20 7.14 0.14 3.86
C ASP A 20 8.22 0.98 3.13
N PHE A 21 8.28 2.28 3.46
CA PHE A 21 9.27 3.20 2.89
C PHE A 21 10.67 2.99 3.45
N LEU A 22 10.76 2.49 4.68
CA LEU A 22 12.02 2.34 5.41
C LEU A 22 12.55 0.91 5.36
N SER A 23 13.86 0.77 5.32
CA SER A 23 14.56 -0.50 5.37
C SER A 23 15.68 -0.54 6.42
N HIS A 24 15.95 0.59 7.07
CA HIS A 24 16.95 0.72 8.15
C HIS A 24 16.72 2.00 8.96
N VAL A 25 17.36 2.09 10.13
CA VAL A 25 17.18 3.18 11.11
C VAL A 25 17.49 4.57 10.54
N GLU A 26 18.47 4.67 9.66
CA GLU A 26 18.92 5.94 9.05
C GLU A 26 18.30 6.18 7.67
N GLY A 27 17.20 5.49 7.36
CA GLY A 27 16.61 5.47 6.01
C GLY A 27 15.77 6.68 5.63
N ILE A 28 15.37 7.52 6.59
CA ILE A 28 14.34 8.56 6.38
C ILE A 28 14.76 9.58 5.31
N SER A 29 15.94 10.16 5.46
CA SER A 29 16.44 11.14 4.47
C SER A 29 16.54 10.55 3.07
N SER A 30 17.04 9.31 2.98
CA SER A 30 17.16 8.60 1.70
C SER A 30 15.78 8.25 1.11
N ALA A 31 14.80 7.91 1.95
CA ALA A 31 13.44 7.63 1.50
C ALA A 31 12.77 8.90 0.97
N LEU A 32 12.85 10.02 1.69
CA LEU A 32 12.31 11.31 1.26
C LEU A 32 13.00 11.81 -0.02
N GLU A 33 14.34 11.73 -0.09
CA GLU A 33 15.07 12.07 -1.32
C GLU A 33 14.65 11.19 -2.50
N ALA A 34 14.46 9.91 -2.28
CA ALA A 34 14.02 9.00 -3.33
C ALA A 34 12.59 9.31 -3.80
N LEU A 35 11.68 9.67 -2.89
CA LEU A 35 10.29 10.01 -3.19
C LEU A 35 10.13 11.42 -3.78
N ASN A 36 11.10 12.31 -3.60
CA ASN A 36 11.02 13.71 -3.99
C ASN A 36 10.46 13.95 -5.40
N PRO A 37 10.84 13.20 -6.45
CA PRO A 37 10.27 13.39 -7.79
C PRO A 37 8.77 13.12 -7.89
N LEU A 38 8.20 12.33 -6.98
CA LEU A 38 6.78 12.01 -6.94
C LEU A 38 6.02 12.94 -6.00
N MET A 39 6.70 13.58 -5.04
CA MET A 39 6.06 14.47 -4.07
C MET A 39 5.64 15.83 -4.66
N ASP A 40 5.99 16.11 -5.92
CA ASP A 40 5.44 17.24 -6.69
C ASP A 40 4.00 16.99 -7.16
N PHE A 41 3.52 15.75 -7.12
CA PHE A 41 2.14 15.39 -7.46
C PHE A 41 1.29 15.26 -6.19
N PRO A 42 -0.04 15.51 -6.27
CA PRO A 42 -0.93 15.21 -5.17
C PRO A 42 -0.76 13.77 -4.69
N GLY A 43 -0.67 13.54 -3.39
CA GLY A 43 -0.40 12.20 -2.86
C GLY A 43 -1.17 11.85 -1.60
N VAL A 44 -1.37 10.56 -1.41
CA VAL A 44 -1.86 9.98 -0.16
C VAL A 44 -1.00 8.76 0.19
N PHE A 45 -0.85 8.46 1.49
CA PHE A 45 -0.05 7.33 1.92
C PHE A 45 -0.60 6.69 3.20
N VAL A 46 -0.21 5.45 3.43
CA VAL A 46 -0.30 4.73 4.70
C VAL A 46 1.08 4.21 5.07
N LEU A 47 1.28 3.83 6.33
CA LEU A 47 2.53 3.22 6.78
C LEU A 47 2.44 1.70 6.79
N GLY A 48 3.60 1.03 6.70
CA GLY A 48 3.75 -0.41 6.85
C GLY A 48 4.66 -0.76 8.03
N SER A 49 4.76 -2.04 8.34
CA SER A 49 5.49 -2.55 9.51
C SER A 49 6.97 -2.18 9.52
N ASN A 50 7.60 -2.03 8.34
CA ASN A 50 9.00 -1.64 8.25
C ASN A 50 9.23 -0.14 8.45
N ASP A 51 8.16 0.67 8.46
CA ASP A 51 8.25 2.08 8.83
C ASP A 51 8.29 2.25 10.35
N TYR A 52 7.69 1.30 11.09
CA TYR A 52 7.67 1.30 12.55
C TYR A 52 8.83 0.54 13.20
N TYR A 53 9.29 -0.53 12.57
CA TYR A 53 10.23 -1.47 13.19
C TYR A 53 11.43 -1.75 12.31
N ALA A 54 12.62 -1.62 12.88
CA ALA A 54 13.84 -2.01 12.18
C ALA A 54 13.79 -3.47 11.74
N PRO A 55 14.23 -3.78 10.50
CA PRO A 55 14.29 -5.14 10.02
C PRO A 55 15.26 -5.97 10.88
N LYS A 56 14.90 -7.24 11.13
CA LYS A 56 15.71 -8.19 11.90
C LYS A 56 16.04 -9.42 11.05
N PRO A 57 17.25 -9.97 11.17
CA PRO A 57 17.58 -11.22 10.51
C PRO A 57 16.56 -12.32 10.88
N ILE A 58 16.01 -12.96 9.87
CA ILE A 58 15.10 -14.10 10.02
C ILE A 58 15.65 -15.30 9.27
N ASN A 59 15.36 -16.50 9.77
CA ASN A 59 15.64 -17.72 9.03
C ASN A 59 14.77 -17.72 7.74
N PRO A 60 15.36 -17.78 6.53
CA PRO A 60 14.61 -17.74 5.27
C PRO A 60 13.55 -18.84 5.15
N ILE A 61 13.73 -19.99 5.78
CA ILE A 61 12.77 -21.10 5.76
C ILE A 61 11.45 -20.69 6.44
N ARG A 62 11.50 -19.80 7.43
CA ARG A 62 10.30 -19.28 8.10
C ARG A 62 9.39 -18.46 7.18
N TYR A 63 9.90 -17.99 6.05
CA TYR A 63 9.09 -17.31 5.03
C TYR A 63 7.94 -18.18 4.50
N PHE A 64 8.12 -19.50 4.52
CA PHE A 64 7.10 -20.47 4.10
C PHE A 64 6.18 -20.97 5.23
N SER A 65 6.35 -20.48 6.45
CA SER A 65 5.61 -20.98 7.64
C SER A 65 4.38 -20.13 7.99
N GLY A 66 3.93 -19.24 7.09
CA GLY A 66 2.81 -18.33 7.32
C GLY A 66 3.23 -16.88 7.56
N PRO A 67 2.28 -15.99 7.92
CA PRO A 67 2.57 -14.58 8.14
C PRO A 67 3.67 -14.35 9.17
N SER A 68 4.58 -13.43 8.87
CA SER A 68 5.65 -13.07 9.80
C SER A 68 5.07 -12.37 11.03
N GLN A 69 5.67 -12.61 12.19
CA GLN A 69 5.26 -11.97 13.43
C GLN A 69 6.31 -10.97 13.87
N ILE A 70 5.87 -9.77 14.24
CA ILE A 70 6.73 -8.79 14.88
C ILE A 70 6.98 -9.22 16.31
N THR A 71 8.23 -9.47 16.65
CA THR A 71 8.60 -9.79 18.03
C THR A 71 8.77 -8.50 18.84
N PRO A 72 8.39 -8.46 20.14
CA PRO A 72 8.54 -7.29 21.00
C PRO A 72 9.98 -6.75 21.11
N SER A 73 10.96 -7.55 20.70
CA SER A 73 12.39 -7.20 20.73
C SER A 73 12.88 -6.43 19.49
N ARG A 74 12.00 -6.10 18.52
CA ARG A 74 12.40 -5.24 17.39
C ARG A 74 12.51 -3.79 17.85
N PRO A 75 13.63 -3.09 17.55
CA PRO A 75 13.72 -1.67 17.80
C PRO A 75 12.66 -0.92 17.01
N MET A 76 11.95 -0.01 17.68
CA MET A 76 11.05 0.92 17.04
C MET A 76 11.87 1.99 16.31
N LEU A 77 11.45 2.37 15.13
CA LEU A 77 12.01 3.47 14.35
C LEU A 77 11.31 4.78 14.76
N ASP A 78 12.00 5.88 14.57
CA ASP A 78 11.41 7.20 14.64
C ASP A 78 10.79 7.54 13.27
N TRP A 79 9.54 7.17 13.05
CA TRP A 79 8.85 7.34 11.75
C TRP A 79 8.21 8.73 11.58
N GLU A 80 8.04 9.49 12.66
CA GLU A 80 7.36 10.78 12.65
C GLU A 80 8.02 11.79 11.68
N PRO A 81 9.36 11.89 11.58
CA PRO A 81 9.98 12.74 10.57
C PRO A 81 9.71 12.33 9.12
N LEU A 82 9.48 11.03 8.84
CA LEU A 82 9.06 10.58 7.51
C LEU A 82 7.68 11.12 7.18
N VAL A 83 6.71 10.94 8.11
CA VAL A 83 5.34 11.47 7.97
C VAL A 83 5.36 12.99 7.82
N ALA A 84 6.13 13.69 8.67
CA ALA A 84 6.27 15.14 8.61
C ALA A 84 6.86 15.61 7.25
N GLY A 85 7.85 14.89 6.73
CA GLY A 85 8.44 15.18 5.41
C GLY A 85 7.43 15.03 4.28
N MET A 86 6.67 13.95 4.24
CA MET A 86 5.66 13.72 3.21
C MET A 86 4.48 14.70 3.31
N THR A 87 4.00 14.98 4.52
CA THR A 87 2.90 15.93 4.74
C THR A 87 3.32 17.37 4.44
N ALA A 88 4.57 17.75 4.66
CA ALA A 88 5.10 19.06 4.26
C ALA A 88 5.05 19.29 2.74
N HIS A 89 5.07 18.23 1.94
CA HIS A 89 4.84 18.26 0.50
C HIS A 89 3.36 18.20 0.09
N GLY A 90 2.43 18.24 1.06
CA GLY A 90 0.99 18.23 0.80
C GLY A 90 0.38 16.84 0.63
N TRP A 91 1.13 15.77 0.89
CA TRP A 91 0.57 14.43 0.90
C TRP A 91 -0.27 14.20 2.15
N HIS A 92 -1.38 13.48 2.02
CA HIS A 92 -2.24 13.15 3.15
C HIS A 92 -1.83 11.84 3.78
N ASP A 93 -1.58 11.88 5.09
CA ASP A 93 -1.45 10.68 5.91
C ASP A 93 -2.83 10.05 6.13
N LEU A 94 -3.00 8.81 5.70
CA LEU A 94 -4.23 8.04 5.84
C LEU A 94 -4.12 6.95 6.91
N THR A 95 -3.18 7.06 7.82
CA THR A 95 -3.01 6.14 8.95
C THR A 95 -4.21 6.23 9.89
N ASN A 96 -5.18 5.32 9.75
CA ASN A 96 -6.50 5.33 10.40
C ASN A 96 -7.26 6.66 10.15
N ALA A 97 -7.26 7.15 8.91
CA ALA A 97 -7.81 8.45 8.57
C ALA A 97 -8.62 8.42 7.26
N GLN A 98 -9.40 9.49 7.06
CA GLN A 98 -10.20 9.72 5.87
C GLN A 98 -10.01 11.13 5.36
N VAL A 99 -9.98 11.29 4.05
CA VAL A 99 -9.97 12.58 3.36
C VAL A 99 -10.91 12.59 2.16
N ASP A 100 -11.58 13.70 1.94
CA ASP A 100 -12.24 14.01 0.67
C ASP A 100 -11.25 14.77 -0.21
N TRP A 101 -10.66 14.09 -1.17
CA TRP A 101 -9.50 14.50 -1.94
C TRP A 101 -9.88 14.96 -3.36
N LYS A 102 -9.49 16.14 -3.73
CA LYS A 102 -9.74 16.67 -5.09
C LYS A 102 -8.52 16.45 -5.97
N VAL A 103 -8.67 15.68 -7.03
CA VAL A 103 -7.63 15.36 -7.99
C VAL A 103 -8.18 15.49 -9.41
N ALA A 104 -7.48 16.21 -10.27
CA ALA A 104 -7.86 16.41 -11.70
C ALA A 104 -9.34 16.79 -11.89
N GLY A 105 -9.89 17.63 -10.99
CA GLY A 105 -11.29 18.06 -11.02
C GLY A 105 -12.31 17.02 -10.54
N ARG A 106 -11.86 15.88 -10.01
CA ARG A 106 -12.70 14.82 -9.43
C ARG A 106 -12.62 14.83 -7.91
N LEU A 107 -13.71 14.44 -7.27
CA LEU A 107 -13.76 14.25 -5.83
C LEU A 107 -13.58 12.75 -5.52
N ILE A 108 -12.53 12.41 -4.79
CA ILE A 108 -12.24 11.05 -4.35
C ILE A 108 -12.41 11.02 -2.84
N SER A 109 -13.31 10.19 -2.34
CA SER A 109 -13.39 9.92 -0.90
C SER A 109 -12.43 8.78 -0.58
N VAL A 110 -11.40 9.07 0.21
CA VAL A 110 -10.33 8.09 0.49
C VAL A 110 -10.32 7.74 1.97
N LYS A 111 -10.30 6.44 2.28
CA LYS A 111 -10.06 5.92 3.63
C LYS A 111 -8.81 5.08 3.64
N GLY A 112 -7.95 5.29 4.62
CA GLY A 112 -6.80 4.44 4.87
C GLY A 112 -6.75 3.92 6.29
N VAL A 113 -6.08 2.80 6.51
CA VAL A 113 -5.81 2.26 7.84
C VAL A 113 -4.32 2.14 8.08
N ASP A 114 -3.93 2.15 9.34
CA ASP A 114 -2.61 1.74 9.79
C ASP A 114 -2.39 0.25 9.52
N ASP A 115 -1.18 -0.26 9.67
CA ASP A 115 -0.80 -1.59 9.20
C ASP A 115 -1.51 -2.73 9.94
N PRO A 116 -2.38 -3.49 9.22
CA PRO A 116 -3.06 -4.65 9.80
C PRO A 116 -2.12 -5.80 10.16
N HIS A 117 -0.93 -5.86 9.55
CA HIS A 117 0.05 -6.91 9.82
C HIS A 117 0.58 -6.87 11.26
N ILE A 118 0.59 -5.68 11.85
CA ILE A 118 1.01 -5.44 13.23
C ILE A 118 -0.17 -5.02 14.13
N SER A 119 -1.40 -5.23 13.66
CA SER A 119 -2.64 -4.96 14.40
C SER A 119 -2.77 -3.50 14.87
N ARG A 120 -2.34 -2.55 14.04
CA ARG A 120 -2.49 -1.11 14.29
C ARG A 120 -3.70 -0.51 13.58
N ASP A 121 -4.33 -1.26 12.67
CA ASP A 121 -5.50 -0.84 11.94
C ASP A 121 -6.71 -0.61 12.85
N ASP A 122 -7.33 0.54 12.71
CA ASP A 122 -8.58 0.91 13.40
C ASP A 122 -9.60 1.44 12.38
N TYR A 123 -10.12 0.54 11.54
CA TYR A 123 -11.15 0.92 10.58
C TYR A 123 -12.44 1.39 11.24
N ALA A 124 -12.79 0.81 12.39
CA ALA A 124 -13.98 1.16 13.14
C ALA A 124 -13.91 2.58 13.75
N GLY A 125 -12.70 3.05 14.05
CA GLY A 125 -12.44 4.42 14.51
C GLY A 125 -12.68 5.46 13.42
N ILE A 126 -12.68 5.08 12.13
CA ILE A 126 -13.02 5.97 11.01
C ILE A 126 -14.55 6.01 10.87
N THR A 127 -15.21 6.84 11.67
CA THR A 127 -16.67 6.83 11.86
C THR A 127 -17.50 7.36 10.68
N ARG A 128 -16.89 8.16 9.79
CA ARG A 128 -17.58 8.70 8.61
C ARG A 128 -17.63 7.67 7.50
N SER A 129 -18.78 7.43 6.88
CA SER A 129 -18.86 6.68 5.62
C SER A 129 -18.14 7.38 4.48
N PHE A 130 -17.85 6.68 3.39
CA PHE A 130 -17.40 7.33 2.17
C PHE A 130 -18.39 8.41 1.74
N ASN A 131 -17.87 9.53 1.22
CA ASN A 131 -18.70 10.62 0.75
C ASN A 131 -19.54 10.17 -0.45
N ALA A 132 -20.86 10.14 -0.30
CA ALA A 132 -21.77 9.71 -1.37
C ALA A 132 -21.75 10.61 -2.62
N ALA A 133 -21.25 11.85 -2.50
CA ALA A 133 -21.07 12.77 -3.62
C ALA A 133 -19.70 12.59 -4.33
N ALA A 134 -18.83 11.70 -3.85
CA ALA A 134 -17.55 11.46 -4.48
C ALA A 134 -17.69 10.66 -5.78
N ASP A 135 -16.82 10.97 -6.74
CA ASP A 135 -16.70 10.23 -8.00
C ASP A 135 -16.14 8.82 -7.77
N LEU A 136 -15.37 8.63 -6.69
CA LEU A 136 -14.76 7.35 -6.31
C LEU A 136 -14.67 7.21 -4.79
N ALA A 137 -15.03 6.04 -4.26
CA ALA A 137 -14.75 5.58 -2.92
C ALA A 137 -13.50 4.67 -2.95
N LEU A 138 -12.38 5.17 -2.42
CA LEU A 138 -11.06 4.53 -2.48
C LEU A 138 -10.61 4.08 -1.09
N GLY A 139 -10.31 2.78 -0.95
CA GLY A 139 -9.62 2.23 0.21
C GLY A 139 -8.11 2.16 -0.03
N VAL A 140 -7.31 2.48 0.99
CA VAL A 140 -5.85 2.33 0.96
C VAL A 140 -5.40 1.56 2.20
N VAL A 141 -4.63 0.50 2.01
CA VAL A 141 -4.14 -0.33 3.10
C VAL A 141 -2.74 -0.84 2.77
N HIS A 142 -1.85 -0.91 3.78
CA HIS A 142 -0.55 -1.54 3.55
C HIS A 142 -0.72 -3.04 3.29
N ALA A 143 -1.12 -3.80 4.27
CA ALA A 143 -1.26 -5.26 4.17
C ALA A 143 -2.73 -5.67 3.95
N PRO A 144 -3.05 -6.39 2.85
CA PRO A 144 -4.41 -6.71 2.46
C PRO A 144 -5.01 -7.88 3.27
N TYR A 145 -5.16 -7.70 4.58
CA TYR A 145 -5.86 -8.65 5.45
C TYR A 145 -7.35 -8.68 5.17
N LEU A 146 -7.92 -9.88 5.08
CA LEU A 146 -9.33 -10.08 4.70
C LEU A 146 -10.29 -9.29 5.57
N ARG A 147 -10.03 -9.20 6.90
CA ARG A 147 -10.88 -8.42 7.82
C ARG A 147 -11.01 -6.94 7.46
N VAL A 148 -9.92 -6.34 6.95
CA VAL A 148 -9.91 -4.93 6.53
C VAL A 148 -10.55 -4.78 5.16
N LEU A 149 -10.23 -5.68 4.22
CA LEU A 149 -10.86 -5.71 2.90
C LEU A 149 -12.37 -5.90 3.01
N ASP A 150 -12.84 -6.78 3.92
CA ASP A 150 -14.25 -7.01 4.20
C ASP A 150 -14.94 -5.75 4.74
N ALA A 151 -14.30 -5.06 5.68
CA ALA A 151 -14.84 -3.83 6.26
C ALA A 151 -14.94 -2.71 5.21
N MET A 152 -13.89 -2.51 4.41
CA MET A 152 -13.92 -1.53 3.32
C MET A 152 -14.96 -1.84 2.26
N ALA A 153 -15.10 -3.12 1.86
CA ALA A 153 -16.10 -3.54 0.89
C ALA A 153 -17.53 -3.39 1.43
N ALA A 154 -17.75 -3.69 2.71
CA ALA A 154 -19.06 -3.49 3.37
C ALA A 154 -19.43 -2.01 3.48
N ASP A 155 -18.46 -1.11 3.56
CA ASP A 155 -18.65 0.34 3.53
C ASP A 155 -18.72 0.92 2.10
N ASN A 156 -18.85 0.05 1.08
CA ASN A 156 -18.98 0.39 -0.33
C ASN A 156 -17.72 1.01 -0.97
N ALA A 157 -16.53 0.65 -0.54
CA ALA A 157 -15.33 0.93 -1.33
C ALA A 157 -15.48 0.37 -2.74
N GLN A 158 -15.13 1.15 -3.76
CA GLN A 158 -15.19 0.75 -5.16
C GLN A 158 -13.84 0.17 -5.63
N LEU A 159 -12.75 0.69 -5.08
CA LEU A 159 -11.40 0.26 -5.33
C LEU A 159 -10.62 0.23 -4.02
N ILE A 160 -9.82 -0.82 -3.80
CA ILE A 160 -8.85 -0.90 -2.71
C ILE A 160 -7.46 -1.03 -3.31
N LEU A 161 -6.52 -0.22 -2.83
CA LEU A 161 -5.11 -0.28 -3.20
C LEU A 161 -4.30 -0.79 -2.01
N ALA A 162 -3.48 -1.83 -2.24
CA ALA A 162 -2.70 -2.49 -1.22
C ALA A 162 -1.26 -2.80 -1.68
N GLY A 163 -0.39 -3.07 -0.72
CA GLY A 163 1.02 -3.44 -0.90
C GLY A 163 1.40 -4.71 -0.16
N HIS A 164 2.49 -4.66 0.63
CA HIS A 164 2.95 -5.66 1.60
C HIS A 164 3.42 -7.00 1.03
N THR A 165 2.70 -7.59 0.11
CA THR A 165 2.93 -8.95 -0.38
C THR A 165 4.21 -9.11 -1.21
N HIS A 166 4.81 -8.00 -1.66
CA HIS A 166 5.89 -7.98 -2.66
C HIS A 166 5.56 -8.79 -3.91
N GLY A 167 4.27 -8.93 -4.25
CA GLY A 167 3.77 -9.79 -5.32
C GLY A 167 4.01 -11.29 -5.05
N GLY A 168 4.24 -11.66 -3.78
CA GLY A 168 4.66 -12.99 -3.35
C GLY A 168 6.16 -13.21 -3.48
N GLN A 169 6.94 -12.18 -3.82
CA GLN A 169 8.41 -12.12 -3.95
C GLN A 169 9.07 -13.31 -4.68
N LEU A 170 8.69 -14.56 -4.31
CA LEU A 170 9.07 -15.80 -4.98
C LEU A 170 7.82 -16.40 -5.64
N ARG A 171 7.82 -16.44 -6.95
CA ARG A 171 6.71 -16.96 -7.76
C ARG A 171 7.15 -18.16 -8.59
N VAL A 172 6.28 -19.14 -8.68
CA VAL A 172 6.48 -20.26 -9.60
C VAL A 172 5.75 -19.94 -10.90
N PRO A 173 6.43 -19.92 -12.06
CA PRO A 173 5.79 -19.74 -13.36
C PRO A 173 4.62 -20.71 -13.55
N GLY A 174 3.46 -20.19 -13.95
CA GLY A 174 2.22 -20.98 -14.12
C GLY A 174 1.44 -21.28 -12.83
N TYR A 175 2.07 -21.20 -11.65
CA TYR A 175 1.41 -21.43 -10.35
C TYR A 175 1.08 -20.12 -9.62
N GLY A 176 2.01 -19.16 -9.61
CA GLY A 176 1.83 -17.87 -8.94
C GLY A 176 2.69 -17.71 -7.67
N ALA A 177 2.24 -16.88 -6.75
CA ALA A 177 2.92 -16.63 -5.48
C ALA A 177 2.86 -17.87 -4.57
N LEU A 178 3.95 -18.12 -3.85
CA LEU A 178 4.00 -19.18 -2.84
C LEU A 178 3.47 -18.70 -1.48
N VAL A 179 3.68 -17.41 -1.17
CA VAL A 179 3.33 -16.80 0.12
C VAL A 179 2.89 -15.36 -0.10
N THR A 180 1.92 -14.88 0.68
CA THR A 180 1.46 -13.48 0.68
C THR A 180 1.88 -12.72 1.93
N ASN A 181 2.36 -13.44 2.95
CA ASN A 181 2.66 -12.91 4.27
C ASN A 181 1.44 -12.30 5.00
N CYS A 182 0.24 -12.62 4.57
CA CYS A 182 -1.05 -12.29 5.16
C CYS A 182 -2.06 -13.41 4.86
N ASP A 183 -3.34 -13.21 5.13
CA ASP A 183 -4.42 -14.19 4.90
C ASP A 183 -5.07 -14.10 3.51
N LEU A 184 -4.52 -13.24 2.60
CA LEU A 184 -4.98 -13.11 1.24
C LEU A 184 -4.62 -14.34 0.39
N ASP A 185 -5.53 -14.75 -0.52
CA ASP A 185 -5.25 -15.80 -1.51
C ASP A 185 -3.98 -15.45 -2.32
N PRO A 186 -2.99 -16.36 -2.41
CA PRO A 186 -1.77 -16.16 -3.21
C PRO A 186 -2.02 -15.77 -4.67
N LYS A 187 -3.16 -16.12 -5.24
CA LYS A 187 -3.55 -15.71 -6.59
C LYS A 187 -3.78 -14.20 -6.71
N GLN A 188 -4.13 -13.55 -5.61
CA GLN A 188 -4.38 -12.10 -5.53
C GLN A 188 -3.17 -11.31 -5.04
N ALA A 189 -2.02 -11.95 -4.84
CA ALA A 189 -0.81 -11.31 -4.31
C ALA A 189 -0.26 -10.17 -5.17
N ARG A 190 -0.75 -9.98 -6.39
CA ARG A 190 -0.27 -8.95 -7.34
C ARG A 190 -1.32 -8.64 -8.40
N GLY A 191 -1.39 -7.36 -8.77
CA GLY A 191 -2.21 -6.87 -9.87
C GLY A 191 -3.68 -6.69 -9.48
N LEU A 192 -4.52 -6.53 -10.50
CA LEU A 192 -5.95 -6.27 -10.33
C LEU A 192 -6.71 -7.58 -10.14
N SER A 193 -7.54 -7.60 -9.13
CA SER A 193 -8.48 -8.68 -8.81
C SER A 193 -9.76 -8.09 -8.21
N HIS A 194 -10.60 -8.92 -7.61
CA HIS A 194 -11.80 -8.47 -6.91
C HIS A 194 -11.86 -9.09 -5.52
N HIS A 195 -12.33 -8.31 -4.57
CA HIS A 195 -12.70 -8.77 -3.25
C HIS A 195 -14.16 -8.37 -3.00
N ARG A 196 -15.07 -9.37 -2.90
CA ARG A 196 -16.53 -9.13 -2.90
C ARG A 196 -16.95 -8.27 -4.11
N SER A 197 -17.63 -7.15 -3.89
CA SER A 197 -18.07 -6.19 -4.93
C SER A 197 -17.00 -5.15 -5.31
N CYS A 198 -15.86 -5.16 -4.65
CA CYS A 198 -14.83 -4.15 -4.74
C CYS A 198 -13.68 -4.60 -5.66
N ALA A 199 -13.16 -3.71 -6.50
CA ALA A 199 -11.90 -3.94 -7.19
C ALA A 199 -10.74 -3.88 -6.18
N LEU A 200 -9.82 -4.84 -6.24
CA LEU A 200 -8.63 -4.89 -5.41
C LEU A 200 -7.39 -4.88 -6.29
N HIS A 201 -6.52 -3.91 -6.10
CA HIS A 201 -5.19 -3.92 -6.71
C HIS A 201 -4.12 -4.07 -5.63
N VAL A 202 -3.28 -5.09 -5.78
CA VAL A 202 -2.14 -5.33 -4.90
C VAL A 202 -0.86 -5.06 -5.68
N SER A 203 -0.08 -4.08 -5.22
CA SER A 203 1.21 -3.73 -5.83
C SER A 203 2.29 -4.73 -5.42
N ALA A 204 3.12 -5.14 -6.37
CA ALA A 204 4.33 -5.90 -6.05
C ALA A 204 5.42 -5.03 -5.41
N GLY A 205 5.29 -3.70 -5.48
CA GLY A 205 6.21 -2.75 -4.88
C GLY A 205 7.62 -2.79 -5.44
N LEU A 206 8.43 -1.84 -5.02
CA LEU A 206 9.80 -1.61 -5.51
C LEU A 206 10.84 -2.35 -4.69
N GLY A 207 10.58 -2.52 -3.40
CA GLY A 207 11.48 -3.09 -2.42
C GLY A 207 11.45 -4.61 -2.37
N CYS A 208 12.31 -5.14 -1.54
CA CYS A 208 12.30 -6.53 -1.10
C CYS A 208 12.69 -6.56 0.38
N SER A 209 12.40 -7.65 1.06
CA SER A 209 12.88 -7.83 2.42
C SER A 209 14.40 -7.72 2.48
N ARG A 210 14.94 -6.93 3.40
CA ARG A 210 16.40 -6.75 3.59
C ARG A 210 17.14 -8.07 3.80
N TYR A 211 16.51 -9.04 4.47
CA TYR A 211 17.13 -10.33 4.77
C TYR A 211 16.70 -11.46 3.84
N ALA A 212 15.85 -11.15 2.86
CA ALA A 212 15.50 -12.02 1.74
C ALA A 212 15.48 -11.17 0.46
N PRO A 213 16.65 -10.66 -0.01
CA PRO A 213 16.72 -9.69 -1.10
C PRO A 213 16.54 -10.33 -2.48
N PHE A 214 15.88 -11.47 -2.54
CA PHE A 214 15.69 -12.22 -3.77
C PHE A 214 14.26 -12.11 -4.26
N ARG A 215 14.08 -11.68 -5.51
CA ARG A 215 12.83 -11.80 -6.25
C ARG A 215 13.00 -12.80 -7.37
N PHE A 216 12.07 -13.74 -7.50
CA PHE A 216 12.06 -14.71 -8.59
C PHE A 216 10.73 -14.69 -9.30
N ALA A 217 10.75 -14.52 -10.63
CA ALA A 217 9.57 -14.33 -11.48
C ALA A 217 8.60 -13.23 -10.99
N CYS A 218 9.13 -12.25 -10.25
CA CYS A 218 8.39 -11.14 -9.67
C CYS A 218 9.28 -9.87 -9.63
N PRO A 219 9.49 -9.18 -10.75
CA PRO A 219 10.28 -7.96 -10.79
C PRO A 219 9.65 -6.87 -9.91
N PRO A 220 10.45 -5.88 -9.44
CA PRO A 220 9.94 -4.66 -8.84
C PRO A 220 8.93 -3.96 -9.77
N GLU A 221 7.91 -3.35 -9.18
CA GLU A 221 6.79 -2.77 -9.92
C GLU A 221 6.21 -1.55 -9.22
N ALA A 222 5.91 -0.52 -10.02
CA ALA A 222 4.89 0.47 -9.71
C ALA A 222 3.82 0.39 -10.79
N THR A 223 2.57 0.62 -10.43
CA THR A 223 1.45 0.47 -11.36
C THR A 223 0.85 1.82 -11.69
N LEU A 224 0.78 2.17 -12.97
CA LEU A 224 -0.06 3.27 -13.45
C LEU A 224 -1.48 2.75 -13.64
N ILE A 225 -2.42 3.28 -12.85
CA ILE A 225 -3.83 2.93 -12.91
C ILE A 225 -4.59 4.06 -13.59
N THR A 226 -5.30 3.76 -14.67
CA THR A 226 -6.21 4.71 -15.31
C THR A 226 -7.63 4.43 -14.85
N LEU A 227 -8.24 5.44 -14.22
CA LEU A 227 -9.64 5.39 -13.80
C LEU A 227 -10.52 6.02 -14.88
N THR A 228 -11.51 5.27 -15.35
CA THR A 228 -12.47 5.75 -16.35
C THR A 228 -13.89 5.76 -15.77
N PRO A 229 -14.74 6.72 -16.19
CA PRO A 229 -16.15 6.66 -15.81
C PRO A 229 -16.78 5.33 -16.20
N ARG A 230 -17.64 4.80 -15.33
CA ARG A 230 -18.42 3.62 -15.67
C ARG A 230 -19.31 3.98 -16.86
N SER A 231 -19.16 3.28 -18.00
CA SER A 231 -20.07 3.44 -19.12
C SER A 231 -21.49 3.10 -18.63
N SER A 232 -22.39 4.09 -18.65
CA SER A 232 -23.82 3.83 -18.50
C SER A 232 -24.24 3.08 -19.76
N HIS A 233 -24.25 1.75 -19.73
CA HIS A 233 -25.07 1.00 -20.66
C HIS A 233 -26.52 1.36 -20.30
N LEU A 234 -27.10 2.26 -21.08
CA LEU A 234 -28.55 2.40 -21.17
C LEU A 234 -29.08 1.02 -21.60
N GLU A 235 -29.68 0.30 -20.65
CA GLU A 235 -30.59 -0.79 -20.98
C GLU A 235 -31.93 -0.22 -21.51
#